data_3fc000486777365fa770fef744b1a59a
#
_entry.id   3fc000486777365fa770fef744b1a59a
#
_cell.length_a   1.000
_cell.length_b   1.000
_cell.length_c   1.000
_cell.angle_alpha   90.00
_cell.angle_beta   90.00
_cell.angle_gamma   90.00
#
_symmetry.space_group_name_H-M   'P 1'
#
loop_
_entity.id
_entity.type
_entity.pdbx_description
1 polymer ?
#
loop_
_entity_poly.entity_id
_entity_poly.type
_entity_poly.pdbx_seq_one_letter_code
_entity_poly.pdbx_strand_id
1 'polypeptide(L)'
;MSTTRTLTRWAGLLAASAILFGACSTPAGTTAPSAGSAAPPPGSAAPSADGSAAPSGAAGPSEELIAAAKAEGGLTTIALPRDWCNYGEVIDSFTAKYGIPINGLNPGGSSGDEIEAIKANQSNPGPQAPDVVDIGFSFGEDNKDLFEPYKVATWDTIPESAKSADGAWYGDYYGVMAFTTNTAVAANPPKDWADLLKPEYKGQIALDGDPRTSNQAIQAVYAAALANGGSLDNAQPGLDFFKKVVDAGNFVPVDANPGTIVQGATPVALRWSYNGLSHRDSTADNPTIDVVVPTSGRFGGVYVQAISKFAPHPNAAKLWMEHLYSDEGQLMWLKGYCNPIRYDDMVSRGIVPADLAAKLPDSTGAVFPTPAQLKTATDLITKGWDATVGVDVVVPPE
;
A
#
# COMPACT_ATOMS: atom_id res chain seq x y z
N MET A 1 -2.13 31.21 47.23
CA MET A 1 -3.38 30.68 47.80
C MET A 1 -3.56 29.29 47.25
N SER A 2 -3.46 28.35 48.16
CA SER A 2 -3.53 26.90 47.95
C SER A 2 -4.98 26.45 47.96
N THR A 3 -5.38 25.58 47.07
CA THR A 3 -6.52 24.67 47.33
C THR A 3 -6.31 23.33 46.66
N THR A 4 -5.96 22.41 47.49
CA THR A 4 -5.98 20.94 47.40
C THR A 4 -7.44 20.44 47.39
N ARG A 5 -7.70 19.33 46.68
CA ARG A 5 -8.70 18.27 47.05
C ARG A 5 -9.27 17.61 45.78
N THR A 6 -9.58 16.33 45.69
CA THR A 6 -9.62 15.20 46.62
C THR A 6 -9.71 13.94 45.77
N LEU A 7 -8.95 12.90 46.11
CA LEU A 7 -9.08 11.53 45.65
C LEU A 7 -10.39 10.92 46.18
N THR A 8 -11.17 10.25 45.35
CA THR A 8 -12.18 9.30 45.82
C THR A 8 -11.95 7.95 45.15
N ARG A 9 -11.47 7.02 45.95
CA ARG A 9 -11.37 5.58 45.66
C ARG A 9 -12.76 4.96 45.83
N TRP A 10 -13.17 4.13 44.88
CA TRP A 10 -14.19 3.10 45.12
C TRP A 10 -13.59 1.75 44.71
N ALA A 11 -13.59 0.88 45.72
CA ALA A 11 -13.19 -0.52 45.60
C ALA A 11 -14.46 -1.41 45.69
N GLY A 12 -14.39 -2.54 45.02
CA GLY A 12 -15.18 -3.73 45.39
C GLY A 12 -16.30 -4.06 44.42
N LEU A 13 -16.29 -5.19 43.72
CA LEU A 13 -16.66 -6.52 44.25
C LEU A 13 -16.39 -7.60 43.17
N LEU A 14 -15.70 -8.63 43.60
CA LEU A 14 -15.59 -9.95 42.99
C LEU A 14 -16.94 -10.69 43.08
N ALA A 15 -17.35 -11.36 42.03
CA ALA A 15 -18.24 -12.49 42.09
C ALA A 15 -17.76 -13.59 41.16
N ALA A 16 -17.20 -14.61 41.73
CA ALA A 16 -16.90 -15.90 41.11
C ALA A 16 -18.20 -16.73 41.11
N SER A 17 -18.45 -17.41 39.99
CA SER A 17 -19.40 -18.54 39.97
C SER A 17 -18.84 -19.62 39.03
N ALA A 18 -18.34 -20.65 39.66
CA ALA A 18 -18.11 -21.98 39.07
C ALA A 18 -19.42 -22.80 39.21
N ILE A 19 -19.65 -23.75 38.34
CA ILE A 19 -20.52 -24.95 38.44
C ILE A 19 -20.72 -25.45 36.99
N LEU A 20 -20.68 -26.68 36.59
CA LEU A 20 -20.38 -28.03 37.04
C LEU A 20 -20.39 -28.98 35.85
N PHE A 21 -19.69 -30.05 35.95
CA PHE A 21 -19.63 -31.23 35.07
C PHE A 21 -20.99 -31.87 34.75
N GLY A 22 -21.10 -32.45 33.53
CA GLY A 22 -22.11 -33.44 33.20
C GLY A 22 -21.57 -34.41 32.14
N ALA A 23 -21.16 -35.60 32.61
CA ALA A 23 -20.77 -36.73 31.79
C ALA A 23 -21.94 -37.71 31.59
N CYS A 24 -21.76 -38.68 30.68
CA CYS A 24 -22.55 -39.89 30.43
C CYS A 24 -23.49 -39.78 29.22
N SER A 25 -23.61 -40.73 28.31
CA SER A 25 -23.21 -42.14 28.22
C SER A 25 -23.51 -42.65 26.80
N THR A 26 -22.73 -43.62 26.35
CA THR A 26 -23.00 -44.53 25.21
C THR A 26 -24.15 -45.48 25.51
N PRO A 27 -24.75 -46.10 24.49
CA PRO A 27 -24.63 -47.55 24.42
C PRO A 27 -24.35 -48.13 22.99
N ALA A 28 -23.82 -49.33 23.08
CA ALA A 28 -23.32 -50.21 22.07
C ALA A 28 -24.34 -51.10 21.39
N GLY A 29 -23.86 -51.78 20.32
CA GLY A 29 -24.39 -53.05 19.79
C GLY A 29 -24.97 -52.93 18.40
N THR A 30 -24.57 -53.68 17.35
CA THR A 30 -24.42 -55.15 17.29
C THR A 30 -23.72 -55.57 15.96
N THR A 31 -22.78 -56.52 16.11
CA THR A 31 -22.47 -57.72 15.32
C THR A 31 -22.34 -57.70 13.78
N ALA A 32 -21.17 -58.23 13.39
CA ALA A 32 -20.75 -58.75 12.09
C ALA A 32 -21.49 -60.01 11.66
N PRO A 33 -21.27 -60.51 10.42
CA PRO A 33 -20.39 -61.65 10.27
C PRO A 33 -19.37 -61.61 9.14
N SER A 34 -18.36 -62.41 9.36
CA SER A 34 -17.18 -62.80 8.62
C SER A 34 -17.50 -63.59 7.38
N ALA A 35 -16.68 -63.40 6.32
CA ALA A 35 -16.16 -64.51 5.50
C ALA A 35 -15.15 -64.03 4.46
N GLY A 36 -14.01 -64.67 4.37
CA GLY A 36 -13.38 -65.15 3.18
C GLY A 36 -11.99 -64.65 2.88
N SER A 37 -10.97 -65.38 3.41
CA SER A 37 -9.57 -65.29 3.07
C SER A 37 -9.30 -65.72 1.63
N ALA A 38 -8.51 -64.91 0.88
CA ALA A 38 -7.68 -65.42 -0.22
C ALA A 38 -6.40 -64.55 -0.33
N ALA A 39 -5.26 -65.17 -0.22
CA ALA A 39 -3.95 -64.53 -0.35
C ALA A 39 -3.63 -64.24 -1.83
N PRO A 40 -2.93 -63.11 -2.16
CA PRO A 40 -2.36 -62.91 -3.47
C PRO A 40 -0.87 -63.37 -3.55
N PRO A 41 -0.38 -63.67 -4.78
CA PRO A 41 0.96 -64.11 -5.04
C PRO A 41 2.00 -62.97 -4.98
N PRO A 42 3.31 -63.29 -4.86
CA PRO A 42 4.36 -62.31 -4.67
C PRO A 42 4.88 -61.75 -6.00
N GLY A 43 5.22 -60.44 -5.99
CA GLY A 43 6.22 -59.92 -6.88
C GLY A 43 5.80 -58.89 -7.90
N SER A 44 5.96 -57.62 -7.56
CA SER A 44 6.62 -56.68 -8.45
C SER A 44 7.09 -55.48 -7.62
N ALA A 45 8.36 -55.16 -7.68
CA ALA A 45 8.93 -54.00 -7.01
C ALA A 45 8.33 -52.72 -7.60
N ALA A 46 7.76 -51.93 -6.74
CA ALA A 46 7.37 -50.55 -7.08
C ALA A 46 8.65 -49.71 -7.28
N PRO A 47 8.71 -48.84 -8.28
CA PRO A 47 9.79 -47.85 -8.34
C PRO A 47 9.63 -46.89 -7.16
N SER A 48 10.78 -46.61 -6.50
CA SER A 48 10.90 -45.58 -5.49
C SER A 48 10.34 -44.27 -6.03
N ALA A 49 9.30 -43.76 -5.38
CA ALA A 49 8.88 -42.40 -5.62
C ALA A 49 10.06 -41.50 -5.22
N ASP A 50 10.68 -40.88 -6.21
CA ASP A 50 11.53 -39.74 -6.01
C ASP A 50 10.74 -38.72 -5.21
N GLY A 51 11.28 -38.35 -4.07
CA GLY A 51 10.70 -37.33 -3.20
C GLY A 51 10.52 -36.05 -4.01
N SER A 52 9.26 -35.71 -4.27
CA SER A 52 8.90 -34.35 -4.70
C SER A 52 9.40 -33.43 -3.60
N ALA A 53 10.50 -32.75 -3.85
CA ALA A 53 10.98 -31.69 -2.99
C ALA A 53 9.81 -30.68 -2.87
N ALA A 54 9.41 -30.39 -1.64
CA ALA A 54 8.56 -29.24 -1.36
C ALA A 54 9.19 -28.02 -2.06
N PRO A 55 8.40 -27.11 -2.64
CA PRO A 55 8.96 -25.92 -3.28
C PRO A 55 9.83 -25.20 -2.25
N SER A 56 11.13 -25.16 -2.55
CA SER A 56 12.12 -24.46 -1.74
C SER A 56 11.67 -23.01 -1.67
N GLY A 57 11.37 -22.52 -0.49
CA GLY A 57 11.18 -21.09 -0.28
C GLY A 57 12.37 -20.34 -0.88
N ALA A 58 12.13 -19.23 -1.57
CA ALA A 58 13.20 -18.47 -2.21
C ALA A 58 14.32 -18.24 -1.18
N ALA A 59 15.56 -18.52 -1.56
CA ALA A 59 16.70 -18.28 -0.70
C ALA A 59 16.75 -16.78 -0.38
N GLY A 60 16.88 -16.43 0.90
CA GLY A 60 17.02 -15.04 1.33
C GLY A 60 18.35 -14.41 0.83
N PRO A 61 18.62 -13.14 1.20
CA PRO A 61 19.83 -12.45 0.79
C PRO A 61 21.08 -13.19 1.24
N SER A 62 22.13 -13.16 0.40
CA SER A 62 23.40 -13.85 0.72
C SER A 62 24.11 -13.20 1.93
N GLU A 63 24.90 -13.98 2.65
CA GLU A 63 25.70 -13.47 3.77
C GLU A 63 26.69 -12.39 3.32
N GLU A 64 27.20 -12.48 2.08
CA GLU A 64 28.09 -11.45 1.52
C GLU A 64 27.35 -10.13 1.32
N LEU A 65 26.10 -10.16 0.80
CA LEU A 65 25.29 -8.94 0.66
C LEU A 65 24.98 -8.31 2.02
N ILE A 66 24.62 -9.14 3.01
CA ILE A 66 24.35 -8.67 4.37
C ILE A 66 25.61 -8.03 4.97
N ALA A 67 26.78 -8.65 4.82
CA ALA A 67 28.03 -8.10 5.35
C ALA A 67 28.44 -6.79 4.65
N ALA A 68 28.30 -6.73 3.31
CA ALA A 68 28.59 -5.53 2.54
C ALA A 68 27.65 -4.37 2.90
N ALA A 69 26.34 -4.63 3.02
CA ALA A 69 25.35 -3.63 3.44
C ALA A 69 25.64 -3.07 4.86
N LYS A 70 26.01 -3.95 5.80
CA LYS A 70 26.39 -3.52 7.16
C LYS A 70 27.66 -2.66 7.15
N ALA A 71 28.61 -2.94 6.26
CA ALA A 71 29.85 -2.16 6.14
C ALA A 71 29.59 -0.75 5.60
N GLU A 72 28.53 -0.51 4.83
CA GLU A 72 28.11 0.81 4.37
C GLU A 72 27.52 1.68 5.50
N GLY A 73 26.96 1.06 6.53
CA GLY A 73 26.60 1.72 7.79
C GLY A 73 25.29 2.50 7.81
N GLY A 74 24.52 2.53 6.73
CA GLY A 74 23.23 3.24 6.64
C GLY A 74 22.43 2.88 5.40
N LEU A 75 21.19 3.37 5.35
CA LEU A 75 20.33 3.39 4.17
C LEU A 75 19.58 4.73 4.17
N THR A 76 19.52 5.41 3.06
CA THR A 76 18.73 6.63 2.90
C THR A 76 17.51 6.37 2.03
N THR A 77 16.34 6.55 2.61
CA THR A 77 15.03 6.49 1.93
C THR A 77 14.46 7.89 1.75
N ILE A 78 13.45 8.04 0.90
CA ILE A 78 12.74 9.30 0.71
C ILE A 78 11.27 9.04 0.52
N ALA A 79 10.40 9.97 0.95
CA ALA A 79 8.95 9.93 0.80
C ALA A 79 8.28 8.65 1.32
N LEU A 80 8.78 8.11 2.45
CA LEU A 80 8.21 6.94 3.12
C LEU A 80 7.56 7.33 4.45
N PRO A 81 6.30 7.85 4.45
CA PRO A 81 5.57 8.12 5.69
C PRO A 81 5.32 6.80 6.44
N ARG A 82 5.49 6.81 7.74
CA ARG A 82 5.42 5.59 8.56
C ARG A 82 4.03 4.93 8.57
N ASP A 83 2.97 5.70 8.34
CA ASP A 83 1.56 5.26 8.27
C ASP A 83 1.11 4.82 6.86
N TRP A 84 1.93 5.06 5.85
CA TRP A 84 1.69 4.60 4.50
C TRP A 84 2.03 3.11 4.37
N CYS A 85 1.06 2.26 3.99
CA CYS A 85 1.25 0.81 3.81
C CYS A 85 2.05 0.12 4.92
N ASN A 86 1.99 0.64 6.17
CA ASN A 86 2.75 0.08 7.29
C ASN A 86 4.28 0.23 7.18
N TYR A 87 4.78 1.23 6.45
CA TYR A 87 6.23 1.48 6.34
C TYR A 87 6.92 1.60 7.72
N GLY A 88 6.20 2.04 8.75
CA GLY A 88 6.72 2.10 10.11
C GLY A 88 7.29 0.76 10.58
N GLU A 89 6.49 -0.32 10.47
CA GLU A 89 6.92 -1.68 10.84
C GLU A 89 8.01 -2.21 9.90
N VAL A 90 7.89 -1.93 8.59
CA VAL A 90 8.88 -2.35 7.59
C VAL A 90 10.26 -1.76 7.89
N ILE A 91 10.34 -0.45 8.14
CA ILE A 91 11.56 0.27 8.52
C ILE A 91 12.16 -0.28 9.82
N ASP A 92 11.31 -0.46 10.84
CA ASP A 92 11.74 -0.94 12.15
C ASP A 92 12.23 -2.39 12.07
N SER A 93 11.56 -3.25 11.30
CA SER A 93 11.95 -4.65 11.10
C SER A 93 13.26 -4.80 10.34
N PHE A 94 13.50 -3.98 9.31
CA PHE A 94 14.78 -3.94 8.61
C PHE A 94 15.92 -3.56 9.55
N THR A 95 15.75 -2.47 10.30
CA THR A 95 16.76 -2.01 11.27
C THR A 95 16.98 -3.05 12.37
N ALA A 96 15.94 -3.66 12.90
CA ALA A 96 16.05 -4.71 13.93
C ALA A 96 16.77 -5.96 13.41
N LYS A 97 16.47 -6.37 12.17
CA LYS A 97 17.01 -7.59 11.57
C LYS A 97 18.48 -7.44 11.15
N TYR A 98 18.84 -6.31 10.59
CA TYR A 98 20.17 -6.12 9.99
C TYR A 98 21.09 -5.19 10.77
N GLY A 99 20.56 -4.41 11.70
CA GLY A 99 21.34 -3.42 12.48
C GLY A 99 21.75 -2.20 11.66
N ILE A 100 21.12 -1.95 10.51
CA ILE A 100 21.41 -0.83 9.61
C ILE A 100 20.40 0.29 9.90
N PRO A 101 20.85 1.50 10.32
CA PRO A 101 19.96 2.64 10.54
C PRO A 101 19.43 3.17 9.20
N ILE A 102 18.18 3.66 9.21
CA ILE A 102 17.55 4.30 8.05
C ILE A 102 17.47 5.81 8.27
N ASN A 103 17.98 6.57 7.30
CA ASN A 103 17.80 8.01 7.19
C ASN A 103 16.61 8.30 6.26
N GLY A 104 15.47 8.70 6.81
CA GLY A 104 14.26 9.03 6.03
C GLY A 104 14.23 10.50 5.66
N LEU A 105 14.25 10.80 4.37
CA LEU A 105 14.15 12.16 3.82
C LEU A 105 12.71 12.47 3.45
N ASN A 106 12.27 13.71 3.69
CA ASN A 106 10.99 14.26 3.21
C ASN A 106 9.84 13.24 3.24
N PRO A 107 9.36 12.78 4.41
CA PRO A 107 8.34 11.73 4.48
C PRO A 107 7.04 12.07 3.72
N GLY A 108 6.68 13.34 3.63
CA GLY A 108 5.51 13.82 2.88
C GLY A 108 5.77 14.10 1.40
N GLY A 109 6.93 13.73 0.86
CA GLY A 109 7.31 13.97 -0.52
C GLY A 109 6.45 13.23 -1.54
N SER A 110 6.39 13.77 -2.74
CA SER A 110 5.73 13.14 -3.89
C SER A 110 6.72 12.32 -4.73
N SER A 111 6.21 11.45 -5.62
CA SER A 111 7.05 10.73 -6.58
C SER A 111 7.90 11.67 -7.46
N GLY A 112 7.41 12.88 -7.73
CA GLY A 112 8.18 13.93 -8.42
C GLY A 112 9.37 14.39 -7.60
N ASP A 113 9.17 14.63 -6.28
CA ASP A 113 10.24 15.06 -5.37
C ASP A 113 11.33 13.99 -5.24
N GLU A 114 10.96 12.71 -5.21
CA GLU A 114 11.90 11.59 -5.18
C GLU A 114 12.82 11.58 -6.41
N ILE A 115 12.23 11.75 -7.59
CA ILE A 115 12.98 11.81 -8.85
C ILE A 115 13.91 13.03 -8.88
N GLU A 116 13.43 14.19 -8.44
CA GLU A 116 14.26 15.41 -8.38
C GLU A 116 15.38 15.27 -7.33
N ALA A 117 15.15 14.58 -6.21
CA ALA A 117 16.19 14.29 -5.22
C ALA A 117 17.31 13.43 -5.81
N ILE A 118 17.01 12.39 -6.61
CA ILE A 118 18.03 11.62 -7.33
C ILE A 118 18.81 12.54 -8.29
N LYS A 119 18.11 13.32 -9.11
CA LYS A 119 18.74 14.21 -10.10
C LYS A 119 19.66 15.25 -9.47
N ALA A 120 19.22 15.85 -8.37
CA ALA A 120 19.98 16.86 -7.66
C ALA A 120 21.27 16.31 -7.00
N ASN A 121 21.29 15.01 -6.69
CA ASN A 121 22.38 14.38 -5.95
C ASN A 121 23.26 13.44 -6.79
N GLN A 122 23.15 13.43 -8.12
CA GLN A 122 23.94 12.57 -9.01
C GLN A 122 25.48 12.66 -8.80
N SER A 123 25.95 13.81 -8.38
CA SER A 123 27.38 14.07 -8.14
C SER A 123 27.69 14.35 -6.66
N ASN A 124 26.72 14.16 -5.77
CA ASN A 124 26.83 14.47 -4.35
C ASN A 124 26.30 13.30 -3.49
N PRO A 125 27.13 12.29 -3.20
CA PRO A 125 26.71 11.12 -2.42
C PRO A 125 26.62 11.42 -0.91
N GLY A 126 26.03 12.57 -0.56
CA GLY A 126 25.83 12.99 0.83
C GLY A 126 24.53 12.45 1.42
N PRO A 127 24.20 12.82 2.68
CA PRO A 127 23.04 12.30 3.40
C PRO A 127 21.70 12.73 2.82
N GLN A 128 21.68 13.59 1.79
CA GLN A 128 20.49 14.00 1.05
C GLN A 128 20.29 13.19 -0.26
N ALA A 129 21.21 12.30 -0.61
CA ALA A 129 21.10 11.43 -1.76
C ALA A 129 20.29 10.19 -1.38
N PRO A 130 19.14 9.93 -1.99
CA PRO A 130 18.37 8.72 -1.69
C PRO A 130 19.06 7.48 -2.29
N ASP A 131 19.05 6.39 -1.55
CA ASP A 131 19.48 5.08 -2.02
C ASP A 131 18.37 4.37 -2.78
N VAL A 132 17.13 4.51 -2.28
CA VAL A 132 15.93 3.87 -2.83
C VAL A 132 14.78 4.86 -2.90
N VAL A 133 13.85 4.61 -3.82
CA VAL A 133 12.62 5.38 -4.02
C VAL A 133 11.42 4.45 -4.13
N ASP A 134 10.24 4.94 -3.69
CA ASP A 134 8.94 4.30 -3.79
C ASP A 134 7.99 5.19 -4.60
N ILE A 135 8.03 5.04 -5.89
CA ILE A 135 7.38 5.94 -6.85
C ILE A 135 6.15 5.31 -7.50
N GLY A 136 5.23 6.16 -7.92
CA GLY A 136 4.10 5.70 -8.74
C GLY A 136 4.57 5.06 -10.04
N PHE A 137 3.82 4.06 -10.50
CA PHE A 137 4.16 3.19 -11.64
C PHE A 137 4.56 3.96 -12.91
N SER A 138 3.91 5.11 -13.17
CA SER A 138 4.23 5.95 -14.35
C SER A 138 5.63 6.56 -14.30
N PHE A 139 6.17 6.79 -13.09
CA PHE A 139 7.50 7.37 -12.92
C PHE A 139 8.63 6.35 -13.15
N GLY A 140 8.33 5.05 -13.04
CA GLY A 140 9.33 3.98 -13.17
C GLY A 140 9.99 3.97 -14.55
N GLU A 141 9.20 3.82 -15.62
CA GLU A 141 9.75 3.72 -16.99
C GLU A 141 10.33 5.06 -17.49
N ASP A 142 9.68 6.18 -17.17
CA ASP A 142 10.11 7.50 -17.62
C ASP A 142 11.46 7.95 -17.03
N ASN A 143 11.85 7.39 -15.89
CA ASN A 143 13.08 7.72 -15.18
C ASN A 143 14.06 6.54 -15.06
N LYS A 144 13.86 5.49 -15.86
CA LYS A 144 14.60 4.24 -15.79
C LYS A 144 16.13 4.42 -15.83
N ASP A 145 16.62 5.40 -16.57
CA ASP A 145 18.07 5.71 -16.67
C ASP A 145 18.70 6.18 -15.35
N LEU A 146 17.87 6.57 -14.38
CA LEU A 146 18.30 6.97 -13.03
C LEU A 146 18.43 5.78 -12.06
N PHE A 147 18.02 4.59 -12.46
CA PHE A 147 17.93 3.43 -11.59
C PHE A 147 18.99 2.38 -11.88
N GLU A 148 19.44 1.72 -10.82
CA GLU A 148 20.38 0.58 -10.86
C GLU A 148 19.58 -0.72 -10.97
N PRO A 149 19.76 -1.51 -12.02
CA PRO A 149 19.08 -2.79 -12.16
C PRO A 149 19.48 -3.79 -11.08
N TYR A 150 18.48 -4.33 -10.39
CA TYR A 150 18.68 -5.41 -9.42
C TYR A 150 17.45 -6.34 -9.37
N LYS A 151 17.67 -7.63 -9.47
CA LYS A 151 16.62 -8.65 -9.36
C LYS A 151 16.70 -9.35 -8.03
N VAL A 152 15.67 -9.23 -7.21
CA VAL A 152 15.56 -9.91 -5.91
C VAL A 152 15.44 -11.43 -6.05
N ALA A 153 15.74 -12.17 -5.00
CA ALA A 153 15.65 -13.63 -4.99
C ALA A 153 14.25 -14.16 -5.35
N THR A 154 13.21 -13.38 -5.10
CA THR A 154 11.80 -13.72 -5.40
C THR A 154 11.31 -13.16 -6.75
N TRP A 155 12.20 -12.69 -7.62
CA TRP A 155 11.92 -12.02 -8.89
C TRP A 155 10.85 -12.69 -9.75
N ASP A 156 10.89 -14.00 -9.87
CA ASP A 156 9.98 -14.76 -10.74
C ASP A 156 8.53 -14.81 -10.22
N THR A 157 8.31 -14.40 -8.97
CA THR A 157 6.97 -14.34 -8.36
C THR A 157 6.30 -12.96 -8.50
N ILE A 158 7.03 -11.96 -9.01
CA ILE A 158 6.50 -10.63 -9.32
C ILE A 158 5.86 -10.70 -10.71
N PRO A 159 4.60 -10.24 -10.90
CA PRO A 159 3.94 -10.24 -12.21
C PRO A 159 4.75 -9.50 -13.28
N GLU A 160 4.82 -10.07 -14.49
CA GLU A 160 5.54 -9.46 -15.62
C GLU A 160 5.00 -8.06 -15.98
N SER A 161 3.70 -7.83 -15.76
CA SER A 161 3.06 -6.53 -16.01
C SER A 161 3.45 -5.45 -15.00
N ALA A 162 4.10 -5.84 -13.90
CA ALA A 162 4.45 -4.93 -12.79
C ALA A 162 5.96 -4.80 -12.59
N LYS A 163 6.79 -5.10 -13.59
CA LYS A 163 8.26 -4.98 -13.48
C LYS A 163 8.91 -4.63 -14.80
N SER A 164 10.04 -3.93 -14.75
CA SER A 164 10.92 -3.74 -15.91
C SER A 164 11.72 -5.01 -16.18
N ALA A 165 11.89 -5.39 -17.43
CA ALA A 165 12.52 -6.66 -17.80
C ALA A 165 13.97 -6.82 -17.28
N ASP A 166 14.68 -5.71 -17.11
CA ASP A 166 16.06 -5.67 -16.62
C ASP A 166 16.18 -5.54 -15.10
N GLY A 167 15.08 -5.27 -14.38
CA GLY A 167 15.08 -5.10 -12.94
C GLY A 167 15.41 -3.69 -12.46
N ALA A 168 15.27 -2.67 -13.32
CA ALA A 168 15.50 -1.29 -12.94
C ALA A 168 14.43 -0.76 -11.96
N TRP A 169 13.19 -1.23 -12.07
CA TRP A 169 12.08 -0.94 -11.18
C TRP A 169 11.09 -2.10 -11.16
N TYR A 170 10.36 -2.31 -10.09
CA TYR A 170 9.30 -3.32 -9.98
C TYR A 170 8.31 -3.00 -8.86
N GLY A 171 7.04 -3.41 -9.07
CA GLY A 171 5.95 -3.22 -8.13
C GLY A 171 6.23 -3.85 -6.77
N ASP A 172 5.75 -3.22 -5.72
CA ASP A 172 5.86 -3.71 -4.35
C ASP A 172 4.49 -3.94 -3.70
N TYR A 173 3.55 -3.03 -3.90
CA TYR A 173 2.15 -3.15 -3.48
C TYR A 173 1.21 -2.38 -4.41
N TYR A 174 -0.08 -2.60 -4.23
CA TYR A 174 -1.13 -1.84 -4.91
C TYR A 174 -2.33 -1.57 -4.01
N GLY A 175 -3.11 -0.56 -4.37
CA GLY A 175 -4.37 -0.21 -3.74
C GLY A 175 -5.42 0.22 -4.74
N VAL A 176 -6.59 0.60 -4.24
CA VAL A 176 -7.69 1.16 -5.05
C VAL A 176 -8.01 2.58 -4.60
N MET A 177 -8.43 3.43 -5.54
CA MET A 177 -8.85 4.80 -5.24
C MET A 177 -10.11 4.78 -4.38
N ALA A 178 -10.15 5.63 -3.35
CA ALA A 178 -11.24 5.70 -2.39
C ALA A 178 -11.53 7.16 -1.95
N PHE A 179 -12.68 7.36 -1.36
CA PHE A 179 -13.06 8.59 -0.67
C PHE A 179 -12.87 8.40 0.83
N THR A 180 -11.98 9.16 1.43
CA THR A 180 -11.73 9.19 2.87
C THR A 180 -12.45 10.39 3.45
N THR A 181 -13.40 10.18 4.36
CA THR A 181 -14.32 11.22 4.83
C THR A 181 -14.23 11.38 6.34
N ASN A 182 -13.94 12.58 6.81
CA ASN A 182 -14.14 13.00 8.20
C ASN A 182 -15.63 13.27 8.41
N THR A 183 -16.33 12.32 9.04
CA THR A 183 -17.79 12.38 9.20
C THR A 183 -18.25 13.38 10.25
N ALA A 184 -17.35 13.92 11.07
CA ALA A 184 -17.68 15.04 11.97
C ALA A 184 -17.95 16.34 11.21
N VAL A 185 -17.42 16.47 9.97
CA VAL A 185 -17.62 17.65 9.10
C VAL A 185 -18.53 17.30 7.93
N ALA A 186 -18.24 16.23 7.18
CA ALA A 186 -19.06 15.73 6.08
C ALA A 186 -19.89 14.53 6.58
N ALA A 187 -21.02 14.81 7.22
CA ALA A 187 -21.84 13.79 7.89
C ALA A 187 -22.37 12.67 6.97
N ASN A 188 -22.48 12.95 5.67
CA ASN A 188 -22.91 11.99 4.65
C ASN A 188 -21.73 11.69 3.73
N PRO A 189 -20.95 10.63 3.97
CA PRO A 189 -19.84 10.26 3.08
C PRO A 189 -20.31 10.00 1.64
N PRO A 190 -19.64 10.55 0.61
CA PRO A 190 -19.99 10.28 -0.77
C PRO A 190 -19.81 8.78 -1.08
N LYS A 191 -20.71 8.23 -1.89
CA LYS A 191 -20.71 6.79 -2.24
C LYS A 191 -20.18 6.54 -3.64
N ASP A 192 -20.27 7.53 -4.53
CA ASP A 192 -19.75 7.44 -5.88
C ASP A 192 -19.34 8.83 -6.40
N TRP A 193 -18.60 8.86 -7.51
CA TRP A 193 -18.05 10.09 -8.12
C TRP A 193 -19.12 11.17 -8.37
N ALA A 194 -20.30 10.76 -8.83
CA ALA A 194 -21.40 11.69 -9.08
C ALA A 194 -21.84 12.47 -7.82
N ASP A 195 -21.65 11.89 -6.64
CA ASP A 195 -22.00 12.54 -5.38
C ASP A 195 -21.14 13.77 -5.12
N LEU A 196 -19.88 13.76 -5.57
CA LEU A 196 -18.94 14.87 -5.37
C LEU A 196 -19.39 16.19 -6.01
N LEU A 197 -20.39 16.15 -6.89
CA LEU A 197 -20.99 17.34 -7.52
C LEU A 197 -22.20 17.89 -6.74
N LYS A 198 -22.67 17.20 -5.69
CA LYS A 198 -23.80 17.62 -4.89
C LYS A 198 -23.45 18.87 -4.06
N PRO A 199 -24.42 19.79 -3.87
CA PRO A 199 -24.18 21.04 -3.15
C PRO A 199 -23.85 20.86 -1.66
N GLU A 200 -24.14 19.70 -1.07
CA GLU A 200 -23.79 19.37 0.31
C GLU A 200 -22.29 19.26 0.54
N TYR A 201 -21.49 19.02 -0.51
CA TYR A 201 -20.02 18.96 -0.43
C TYR A 201 -19.31 20.28 -0.75
N LYS A 202 -20.02 21.40 -0.70
CA LYS A 202 -19.43 22.72 -0.96
C LYS A 202 -18.24 22.99 -0.05
N GLY A 203 -17.06 23.22 -0.68
CA GLY A 203 -15.80 23.45 0.03
C GLY A 203 -15.30 22.24 0.83
N GLN A 204 -15.51 21.01 0.36
CA GLN A 204 -15.17 19.81 1.12
C GLN A 204 -14.30 18.80 0.37
N ILE A 205 -14.22 18.86 -0.96
CA ILE A 205 -13.53 17.86 -1.77
C ILE A 205 -12.09 18.27 -2.00
N ALA A 206 -11.13 17.42 -1.68
CA ALA A 206 -9.71 17.69 -1.88
C ALA A 206 -8.97 16.48 -2.48
N LEU A 207 -7.87 16.76 -3.16
CA LEU A 207 -6.91 15.75 -3.64
C LEU A 207 -5.77 15.61 -2.62
N ASP A 208 -5.18 14.42 -2.58
CA ASP A 208 -3.95 14.14 -1.84
C ASP A 208 -2.75 14.45 -2.76
N GLY A 209 -2.31 15.69 -2.68
CA GLY A 209 -1.25 16.26 -3.50
C GLY A 209 -1.71 17.05 -4.73
N ASP A 210 -0.73 17.63 -5.42
CA ASP A 210 -0.94 18.39 -6.66
C ASP A 210 -0.97 17.45 -7.87
N PRO A 211 -2.01 17.47 -8.73
CA PRO A 211 -2.09 16.63 -9.93
C PRO A 211 -0.99 16.87 -10.98
N ARG A 212 -0.14 17.86 -10.78
CA ARG A 212 1.02 18.12 -11.65
C ARG A 212 2.27 17.35 -11.20
N THR A 213 2.32 16.87 -9.93
CA THR A 213 3.51 16.24 -9.34
C THR A 213 3.21 14.99 -8.50
N SER A 214 2.02 14.92 -7.85
CA SER A 214 1.64 13.79 -6.99
C SER A 214 1.03 12.67 -7.80
N ASN A 215 1.62 11.47 -7.72
CA ASN A 215 1.06 10.27 -8.34
C ASN A 215 -0.37 10.00 -7.86
N GLN A 216 -0.65 10.11 -6.55
CA GLN A 216 -1.96 9.83 -5.99
C GLN A 216 -3.03 10.79 -6.55
N ALA A 217 -2.73 12.09 -6.64
CA ALA A 217 -3.63 13.07 -7.21
C ALA A 217 -3.86 12.85 -8.72
N ILE A 218 -2.81 12.54 -9.49
CA ILE A 218 -2.92 12.16 -10.92
C ILE A 218 -3.85 10.96 -11.07
N GLN A 219 -3.67 9.93 -10.26
CA GLN A 219 -4.48 8.70 -10.32
C GLN A 219 -5.94 8.95 -9.89
N ALA A 220 -6.21 9.88 -8.97
CA ALA A 220 -7.57 10.29 -8.62
C ALA A 220 -8.27 10.98 -9.81
N VAL A 221 -7.57 11.85 -10.53
CA VAL A 221 -8.11 12.46 -11.77
C VAL A 221 -8.38 11.39 -12.84
N TYR A 222 -7.50 10.42 -12.96
CA TYR A 222 -7.67 9.32 -13.92
C TYR A 222 -8.86 8.40 -13.54
N ALA A 223 -9.03 8.07 -12.26
CA ALA A 223 -10.18 7.34 -11.77
C ALA A 223 -11.50 8.10 -12.04
N ALA A 224 -11.50 9.42 -11.84
CA ALA A 224 -12.63 10.28 -12.20
C ALA A 224 -12.96 10.21 -13.70
N ALA A 225 -11.94 10.10 -14.57
CA ALA A 225 -12.17 9.94 -15.99
C ALA A 225 -12.96 8.67 -16.31
N LEU A 226 -12.56 7.54 -15.73
CA LEU A 226 -13.25 6.26 -15.93
C LEU A 226 -14.73 6.34 -15.48
N ALA A 227 -15.00 7.03 -14.37
CA ALA A 227 -16.36 7.21 -13.86
C ALA A 227 -17.22 8.14 -14.72
N ASN A 228 -16.61 8.98 -15.56
CA ASN A 228 -17.30 10.04 -16.31
C ASN A 228 -17.21 9.85 -17.84
N GLY A 229 -17.17 8.61 -18.31
CA GLY A 229 -17.22 8.26 -19.72
C GLY A 229 -15.88 8.27 -20.44
N GLY A 230 -14.77 8.36 -19.69
CA GLY A 230 -13.43 8.12 -20.16
C GLY A 230 -13.09 6.63 -20.26
N SER A 231 -11.82 6.35 -20.52
CA SER A 231 -11.28 4.99 -20.60
C SER A 231 -9.80 5.00 -20.18
N LEU A 232 -9.17 3.82 -20.15
CA LEU A 232 -7.72 3.73 -19.94
C LEU A 232 -6.89 4.44 -21.03
N ASP A 233 -7.49 4.75 -22.19
CA ASP A 233 -6.85 5.48 -23.28
C ASP A 233 -7.33 6.95 -23.38
N ASN A 234 -8.23 7.40 -22.49
CA ASN A 234 -8.78 8.75 -22.48
C ASN A 234 -9.04 9.27 -21.08
N ALA A 235 -8.10 10.02 -20.53
CA ALA A 235 -8.18 10.65 -19.20
C ALA A 235 -8.80 12.06 -19.21
N GLN A 236 -9.10 12.66 -20.38
CA GLN A 236 -9.66 14.02 -20.46
C GLN A 236 -10.95 14.22 -19.66
N PRO A 237 -11.92 13.27 -19.64
CA PRO A 237 -13.13 13.42 -18.82
C PRO A 237 -12.86 13.60 -17.32
N GLY A 238 -11.69 13.20 -16.82
CA GLY A 238 -11.29 13.45 -15.42
C GLY A 238 -10.98 14.90 -15.15
N LEU A 239 -10.24 15.56 -16.04
CA LEU A 239 -10.01 17.01 -15.96
C LEU A 239 -11.34 17.78 -16.06
N ASP A 240 -12.22 17.40 -16.99
CA ASP A 240 -13.54 18.02 -17.18
C ASP A 240 -14.42 17.81 -15.93
N PHE A 241 -14.29 16.67 -15.26
CA PHE A 241 -14.99 16.40 -14.01
C PHE A 241 -14.49 17.31 -12.88
N PHE A 242 -13.17 17.41 -12.67
CA PHE A 242 -12.63 18.30 -11.63
C PHE A 242 -12.94 19.77 -11.89
N LYS A 243 -12.99 20.19 -13.17
CA LYS A 243 -13.50 21.52 -13.49
C LYS A 243 -14.94 21.72 -12.97
N LYS A 244 -15.82 20.72 -13.14
CA LYS A 244 -17.19 20.79 -12.60
C LYS A 244 -17.22 20.83 -11.08
N VAL A 245 -16.34 20.09 -10.38
CA VAL A 245 -16.20 20.13 -8.93
C VAL A 245 -15.77 21.52 -8.44
N VAL A 246 -14.82 22.15 -9.16
CA VAL A 246 -14.39 23.53 -8.91
C VAL A 246 -15.53 24.55 -9.18
N ASP A 247 -16.19 24.44 -10.33
CA ASP A 247 -17.29 25.34 -10.73
C ASP A 247 -18.48 25.25 -9.77
N ALA A 248 -18.74 24.07 -9.18
CA ALA A 248 -19.73 23.87 -8.12
C ALA A 248 -19.31 24.48 -6.77
N GLY A 249 -18.05 24.89 -6.63
CA GLY A 249 -17.49 25.40 -5.39
C GLY A 249 -17.24 24.29 -4.34
N ASN A 250 -17.15 23.02 -4.78
CA ASN A 250 -16.97 21.89 -3.89
C ASN A 250 -15.49 21.58 -3.64
N PHE A 251 -14.59 22.00 -4.54
CA PHE A 251 -13.16 21.74 -4.45
C PHE A 251 -12.48 22.63 -3.40
N VAL A 252 -11.60 22.01 -2.59
CA VAL A 252 -10.68 22.68 -1.67
C VAL A 252 -9.27 22.57 -2.24
N PRO A 253 -8.61 23.68 -2.60
CA PRO A 253 -7.30 23.66 -3.22
C PRO A 253 -6.17 23.55 -2.16
N VAL A 254 -6.28 22.56 -1.29
CA VAL A 254 -5.32 22.25 -0.23
C VAL A 254 -5.04 20.75 -0.26
N ASP A 255 -3.79 20.38 -0.08
CA ASP A 255 -3.38 18.98 0.02
C ASP A 255 -4.09 18.26 1.17
N ALA A 256 -4.70 17.12 0.87
CA ALA A 256 -5.51 16.34 1.79
C ALA A 256 -4.67 15.33 2.58
N ASN A 257 -3.72 15.78 3.36
CA ASN A 257 -2.92 14.94 4.26
C ASN A 257 -3.70 14.54 5.54
N PRO A 258 -3.20 13.59 6.37
CA PRO A 258 -3.86 13.17 7.60
C PRO A 258 -4.24 14.33 8.54
N GLY A 259 -3.34 15.32 8.68
CA GLY A 259 -3.59 16.49 9.55
C GLY A 259 -4.74 17.34 9.08
N THR A 260 -4.80 17.69 7.79
CA THR A 260 -5.88 18.55 7.22
C THR A 260 -7.23 17.84 7.22
N ILE A 261 -7.23 16.49 7.07
CA ILE A 261 -8.47 15.70 7.16
C ILE A 261 -9.01 15.69 8.58
N VAL A 262 -8.17 15.42 9.60
CA VAL A 262 -8.57 15.41 11.02
C VAL A 262 -9.07 16.77 11.45
N GLN A 263 -8.39 17.84 11.05
CA GLN A 263 -8.78 19.22 11.36
C GLN A 263 -10.06 19.66 10.63
N GLY A 264 -10.52 18.89 9.64
CA GLY A 264 -11.70 19.22 8.85
C GLY A 264 -11.47 20.30 7.78
N ALA A 265 -10.21 20.62 7.48
CA ALA A 265 -9.85 21.53 6.38
C ALA A 265 -10.07 20.87 5.00
N THR A 266 -9.87 19.56 4.91
CA THR A 266 -10.08 18.74 3.71
C THR A 266 -10.93 17.51 4.05
N PRO A 267 -12.21 17.68 4.42
CA PRO A 267 -13.00 16.64 5.07
C PRO A 267 -13.34 15.44 4.18
N VAL A 268 -13.29 15.60 2.85
CA VAL A 268 -13.47 14.51 1.88
C VAL A 268 -12.25 14.48 0.98
N ALA A 269 -11.36 13.53 1.23
CA ALA A 269 -10.11 13.36 0.51
C ALA A 269 -10.19 12.21 -0.47
N LEU A 270 -9.68 12.42 -1.70
CA LEU A 270 -9.54 11.38 -2.71
C LEU A 270 -8.13 10.79 -2.60
N ARG A 271 -8.04 9.59 -2.02
CA ARG A 271 -6.77 8.93 -1.71
C ARG A 271 -6.86 7.42 -1.91
N TRP A 272 -5.73 6.74 -1.85
CA TRP A 272 -5.72 5.28 -1.82
C TRP A 272 -6.49 4.74 -0.61
N SER A 273 -7.22 3.66 -0.81
CA SER A 273 -8.02 3.00 0.23
C SER A 273 -7.19 2.63 1.47
N TYR A 274 -5.97 2.17 1.29
CA TYR A 274 -5.09 1.81 2.41
C TYR A 274 -4.72 3.03 3.28
N ASN A 275 -4.50 4.20 2.68
CA ASN A 275 -4.26 5.43 3.43
C ASN A 275 -5.49 5.83 4.26
N GLY A 276 -6.67 5.77 3.65
CA GLY A 276 -7.92 6.03 4.36
C GLY A 276 -8.15 5.08 5.52
N LEU A 277 -7.92 3.78 5.32
CA LEU A 277 -8.11 2.73 6.33
C LEU A 277 -7.09 2.84 7.47
N SER A 278 -5.81 3.08 7.17
CA SER A 278 -4.78 3.34 8.16
C SER A 278 -5.10 4.58 8.99
N HIS A 279 -5.55 5.65 8.34
CA HIS A 279 -5.94 6.89 8.99
C HIS A 279 -7.18 6.70 9.90
N ARG A 280 -8.21 5.96 9.45
CA ARG A 280 -9.35 5.58 10.29
C ARG A 280 -8.91 4.91 11.58
N ASP A 281 -8.01 3.93 11.48
CA ASP A 281 -7.54 3.19 12.65
C ASP A 281 -6.69 4.07 13.60
N SER A 282 -5.91 5.00 13.03
CA SER A 282 -5.08 5.91 13.84
C SER A 282 -5.88 6.98 14.60
N THR A 283 -7.03 7.37 14.08
CA THR A 283 -7.90 8.36 14.76
C THR A 283 -8.75 7.76 15.87
N ALA A 284 -8.89 6.43 15.92
CA ALA A 284 -9.70 5.73 16.92
C ALA A 284 -11.09 6.38 17.12
N ASP A 285 -11.78 6.67 16.00
CA ASP A 285 -13.10 7.33 15.95
C ASP A 285 -13.15 8.79 16.44
N ASN A 286 -12.02 9.48 16.58
CA ASN A 286 -11.98 10.88 16.96
C ASN A 286 -11.04 11.74 16.06
N PRO A 287 -11.51 12.26 14.93
CA PRO A 287 -12.87 12.11 14.37
C PRO A 287 -13.10 10.71 13.76
N THR A 288 -14.37 10.36 13.58
CA THR A 288 -14.72 9.15 12.81
C THR A 288 -14.39 9.37 11.33
N ILE A 289 -13.59 8.47 10.78
CA ILE A 289 -13.20 8.44 9.37
C ILE A 289 -13.96 7.32 8.67
N ASP A 290 -14.71 7.63 7.62
CA ASP A 290 -15.33 6.65 6.72
C ASP A 290 -14.50 6.53 5.43
N VAL A 291 -14.39 5.30 4.91
CA VAL A 291 -13.62 5.01 3.69
C VAL A 291 -14.51 4.27 2.70
N VAL A 292 -14.75 4.88 1.57
CA VAL A 292 -15.62 4.34 0.53
C VAL A 292 -14.83 4.12 -0.76
N VAL A 293 -14.77 2.88 -1.23
CA VAL A 293 -14.33 2.56 -2.60
C VAL A 293 -15.53 2.73 -3.52
N PRO A 294 -15.52 3.68 -4.48
CA PRO A 294 -16.65 3.91 -5.36
C PRO A 294 -16.91 2.72 -6.28
N THR A 295 -18.15 2.58 -6.74
CA THR A 295 -18.53 1.49 -7.66
C THR A 295 -18.22 1.83 -9.12
N SER A 296 -18.29 3.11 -9.50
CA SER A 296 -17.87 3.60 -10.81
C SER A 296 -16.42 4.09 -10.76
N GLY A 297 -15.69 4.02 -11.88
CA GLY A 297 -14.30 4.43 -11.94
C GLY A 297 -13.39 3.74 -10.92
N ARG A 298 -13.66 2.46 -10.62
CA ARG A 298 -12.86 1.67 -9.69
C ARG A 298 -11.48 1.44 -10.30
N PHE A 299 -10.49 2.13 -9.75
CA PHE A 299 -9.15 2.25 -10.28
C PHE A 299 -8.13 1.68 -9.29
N GLY A 300 -7.27 0.78 -9.78
CA GLY A 300 -6.14 0.24 -9.04
C GLY A 300 -4.83 0.89 -9.47
N GLY A 301 -3.98 1.20 -8.50
CA GLY A 301 -2.67 1.80 -8.73
C GLY A 301 -1.57 1.03 -8.04
N VAL A 302 -0.48 0.81 -8.77
CA VAL A 302 0.73 0.13 -8.29
C VAL A 302 1.78 1.18 -7.96
N TYR A 303 2.51 0.98 -6.85
CA TYR A 303 3.76 1.65 -6.57
C TYR A 303 4.93 0.73 -6.91
N VAL A 304 6.06 1.31 -7.24
CA VAL A 304 7.26 0.58 -7.64
C VAL A 304 8.46 1.04 -6.85
N GLN A 305 9.27 0.08 -6.46
CA GLN A 305 10.58 0.34 -5.87
C GLN A 305 11.65 0.42 -6.96
N ALA A 306 12.60 1.31 -6.74
CA ALA A 306 13.81 1.38 -7.54
C ALA A 306 15.02 1.76 -6.67
N ILE A 307 16.20 1.25 -7.03
CA ILE A 307 17.47 1.66 -6.44
C ILE A 307 18.03 2.82 -7.25
N SER A 308 18.41 3.90 -6.59
CA SER A 308 19.11 5.00 -7.25
C SER A 308 20.44 4.51 -7.85
N LYS A 309 20.70 4.82 -9.11
CA LYS A 309 22.00 4.55 -9.75
C LYS A 309 23.17 5.29 -9.04
N PHE A 310 22.86 6.31 -8.26
CA PHE A 310 23.78 7.16 -7.53
C PHE A 310 23.71 6.92 -6.02
N ALA A 311 23.16 5.78 -5.61
CA ALA A 311 23.00 5.39 -4.23
C ALA A 311 24.33 5.44 -3.45
N PRO A 312 24.42 6.19 -2.33
CA PRO A 312 25.58 6.16 -1.46
C PRO A 312 25.83 4.80 -0.81
N HIS A 313 24.75 4.01 -0.60
CA HIS A 313 24.79 2.71 0.07
C HIS A 313 24.16 1.62 -0.82
N PRO A 314 24.80 1.26 -1.96
CA PRO A 314 24.17 0.37 -2.97
C PRO A 314 23.92 -1.07 -2.47
N ASN A 315 24.70 -1.58 -1.53
CA ASN A 315 24.45 -2.91 -0.95
C ASN A 315 23.31 -2.87 0.08
N ALA A 316 23.23 -1.80 0.87
CA ALA A 316 22.10 -1.60 1.78
C ALA A 316 20.79 -1.41 1.00
N ALA A 317 20.82 -0.71 -0.13
CA ALA A 317 19.69 -0.60 -1.05
C ALA A 317 19.24 -1.97 -1.60
N LYS A 318 20.17 -2.80 -2.07
CA LYS A 318 19.85 -4.18 -2.53
C LYS A 318 19.29 -5.03 -1.39
N LEU A 319 19.85 -4.93 -0.19
CA LEU A 319 19.36 -5.65 0.99
C LEU A 319 17.96 -5.18 1.41
N TRP A 320 17.66 -3.88 1.26
CA TRP A 320 16.31 -3.33 1.44
C TRP A 320 15.32 -3.94 0.46
N MET A 321 15.68 -4.05 -0.83
CA MET A 321 14.85 -4.70 -1.82
C MET A 321 14.58 -6.17 -1.45
N GLU A 322 15.60 -6.93 -1.06
CA GLU A 322 15.43 -8.33 -0.58
C GLU A 322 14.49 -8.41 0.62
N HIS A 323 14.56 -7.45 1.54
CA HIS A 323 13.69 -7.39 2.71
C HIS A 323 12.23 -7.12 2.32
N LEU A 324 11.97 -6.11 1.47
CA LEU A 324 10.63 -5.76 1.01
C LEU A 324 9.95 -6.91 0.26
N TYR A 325 10.71 -7.61 -0.59
CA TYR A 325 10.18 -8.68 -1.44
C TYR A 325 10.30 -10.08 -0.81
N SER A 326 10.75 -10.19 0.44
CA SER A 326 10.62 -11.42 1.23
C SER A 326 9.15 -11.70 1.56
N ASP A 327 8.81 -12.94 1.93
CA ASP A 327 7.46 -13.27 2.42
C ASP A 327 7.09 -12.44 3.65
N GLU A 328 8.05 -12.23 4.56
CA GLU A 328 7.90 -11.40 5.76
C GLU A 328 7.56 -9.94 5.37
N GLY A 329 8.33 -9.32 4.47
CA GLY A 329 8.11 -7.96 4.01
C GLY A 329 6.75 -7.79 3.33
N GLN A 330 6.41 -8.71 2.42
CA GLN A 330 5.14 -8.67 1.71
C GLN A 330 3.92 -8.84 2.66
N LEU A 331 4.04 -9.64 3.74
CA LEU A 331 2.99 -9.76 4.75
C LEU A 331 2.81 -8.48 5.59
N MET A 332 3.84 -7.64 5.70
CA MET A 332 3.71 -6.35 6.40
C MET A 332 2.80 -5.38 5.65
N TRP A 333 2.78 -5.43 4.31
CA TRP A 333 1.85 -4.62 3.49
C TRP A 333 0.39 -4.93 3.82
N LEU A 334 0.03 -6.20 4.04
CA LEU A 334 -1.34 -6.59 4.39
C LEU A 334 -1.81 -5.97 5.70
N LYS A 335 -0.91 -5.79 6.68
CA LYS A 335 -1.23 -5.12 7.94
C LYS A 335 -1.58 -3.65 7.74
N GLY A 336 -0.98 -3.02 6.71
CA GLY A 336 -1.25 -1.65 6.28
C GLY A 336 -2.35 -1.52 5.22
N TYR A 337 -3.18 -2.55 5.03
CA TYR A 337 -4.27 -2.57 4.04
C TYR A 337 -3.82 -2.50 2.57
N CYS A 338 -2.54 -2.70 2.28
CA CYS A 338 -1.99 -2.74 0.94
C CYS A 338 -1.94 -4.17 0.41
N ASN A 339 -2.32 -4.35 -0.84
CA ASN A 339 -2.18 -5.64 -1.51
C ASN A 339 -0.72 -5.83 -1.90
N PRO A 340 -0.02 -6.86 -1.39
CA PRO A 340 1.35 -7.15 -1.82
C PRO A 340 1.41 -7.47 -3.30
N ILE A 341 2.46 -7.08 -3.99
CA ILE A 341 2.59 -7.41 -5.42
C ILE A 341 2.72 -8.92 -5.67
N ARG A 342 3.21 -9.67 -4.69
CA ARG A 342 3.36 -11.13 -4.72
C ARG A 342 2.15 -11.88 -4.15
N TYR A 343 0.99 -11.21 -4.03
CA TYR A 343 -0.19 -11.75 -3.35
C TYR A 343 -0.62 -13.12 -3.89
N ASP A 344 -0.72 -13.26 -5.20
CA ASP A 344 -1.17 -14.51 -5.84
C ASP A 344 -0.20 -15.68 -5.60
N ASP A 345 1.12 -15.43 -5.66
CA ASP A 345 2.15 -16.41 -5.29
C ASP A 345 1.98 -16.85 -3.82
N MET A 346 1.84 -15.87 -2.91
CA MET A 346 1.71 -16.13 -1.48
C MET A 346 0.41 -16.87 -1.14
N VAL A 347 -0.70 -16.57 -1.81
CA VAL A 347 -1.97 -17.30 -1.68
C VAL A 347 -1.80 -18.74 -2.18
N SER A 348 -1.16 -18.94 -3.33
CA SER A 348 -0.93 -20.27 -3.90
C SER A 348 -0.10 -21.19 -2.98
N ARG A 349 0.80 -20.59 -2.20
CA ARG A 349 1.61 -21.27 -1.18
C ARG A 349 0.94 -21.40 0.18
N GLY A 350 -0.27 -20.81 0.37
CA GLY A 350 -1.04 -20.89 1.60
C GLY A 350 -0.43 -20.12 2.79
N ILE A 351 0.39 -19.09 2.54
CA ILE A 351 1.07 -18.34 3.60
C ILE A 351 0.37 -17.02 3.95
N VAL A 352 -0.66 -16.62 3.22
CA VAL A 352 -1.45 -15.42 3.52
C VAL A 352 -2.42 -15.69 4.68
N PRO A 353 -2.30 -15.00 5.82
CA PRO A 353 -3.23 -15.14 6.93
C PRO A 353 -4.64 -14.67 6.54
N ALA A 354 -5.65 -15.49 6.80
CA ALA A 354 -7.03 -15.21 6.40
C ALA A 354 -7.61 -13.94 7.06
N ASP A 355 -7.21 -13.67 8.28
CA ASP A 355 -7.61 -12.47 9.03
C ASP A 355 -7.02 -11.19 8.45
N LEU A 356 -5.82 -11.24 7.88
CA LEU A 356 -5.22 -10.11 7.16
C LEU A 356 -5.85 -9.95 5.78
N ALA A 357 -6.04 -11.03 5.04
CA ALA A 357 -6.72 -10.99 3.74
C ALA A 357 -8.13 -10.38 3.84
N ALA A 358 -8.86 -10.70 4.92
CA ALA A 358 -10.21 -10.17 5.16
C ALA A 358 -10.25 -8.66 5.46
N LYS A 359 -9.11 -8.03 5.77
CA LYS A 359 -9.00 -6.59 6.01
C LYS A 359 -8.78 -5.78 4.73
N LEU A 360 -8.36 -6.45 3.65
CA LEU A 360 -8.13 -5.75 2.39
C LEU A 360 -9.43 -5.11 1.87
N PRO A 361 -9.34 -3.92 1.28
CA PRO A 361 -10.50 -3.29 0.66
C PRO A 361 -10.96 -4.11 -0.56
N ASP A 362 -12.27 -4.08 -0.83
CA ASP A 362 -12.82 -4.74 -2.03
C ASP A 362 -12.28 -4.08 -3.30
N SER A 363 -11.39 -4.77 -3.98
CA SER A 363 -10.80 -4.36 -5.26
C SER A 363 -11.48 -5.04 -6.46
N THR A 364 -12.59 -5.76 -6.27
CA THR A 364 -13.29 -6.48 -7.34
C THR A 364 -13.69 -5.53 -8.47
N GLY A 365 -13.27 -5.85 -9.69
CA GLY A 365 -13.54 -5.03 -10.87
C GLY A 365 -12.70 -3.75 -10.99
N ALA A 366 -11.69 -3.56 -10.14
CA ALA A 366 -10.72 -2.50 -10.33
C ALA A 366 -9.92 -2.74 -11.62
N VAL A 367 -9.70 -1.67 -12.37
CA VAL A 367 -8.89 -1.70 -13.58
C VAL A 367 -7.50 -1.15 -13.29
N PHE A 368 -6.50 -1.80 -13.88
CA PHE A 368 -5.09 -1.42 -13.76
C PHE A 368 -4.58 -1.03 -15.14
N PRO A 369 -4.18 0.24 -15.34
CA PRO A 369 -3.63 0.66 -16.61
C PRO A 369 -2.24 0.06 -16.86
N THR A 370 -1.91 -0.13 -18.12
CA THR A 370 -0.54 -0.46 -18.55
C THR A 370 0.39 0.75 -18.36
N PRO A 371 1.72 0.56 -18.31
CA PRO A 371 2.67 1.67 -18.23
C PRO A 371 2.48 2.72 -19.32
N ALA A 372 2.19 2.31 -20.55
CA ALA A 372 1.95 3.21 -21.68
C ALA A 372 0.66 4.05 -21.50
N GLN A 373 -0.41 3.45 -20.97
CA GLN A 373 -1.66 4.14 -20.66
C GLN A 373 -1.46 5.13 -19.51
N LEU A 374 -0.75 4.71 -18.45
CA LEU A 374 -0.41 5.59 -17.33
C LEU A 374 0.41 6.80 -17.80
N LYS A 375 1.47 6.57 -18.60
CA LYS A 375 2.26 7.66 -19.14
C LYS A 375 1.41 8.65 -19.92
N THR A 376 0.57 8.16 -20.83
CA THR A 376 -0.31 9.01 -21.65
C THR A 376 -1.27 9.82 -20.78
N ALA A 377 -1.89 9.18 -19.79
CA ALA A 377 -2.81 9.84 -18.86
C ALA A 377 -2.08 10.85 -17.95
N THR A 378 -0.91 10.48 -17.42
CA THR A 378 -0.05 11.38 -16.61
C THR A 378 0.33 12.61 -17.39
N ASP A 379 0.86 12.45 -18.63
CA ASP A 379 1.22 13.56 -19.50
C ASP A 379 0.03 14.48 -19.81
N LEU A 380 -1.15 13.92 -20.05
CA LEU A 380 -2.37 14.68 -20.31
C LEU A 380 -2.83 15.43 -19.08
N ILE A 381 -2.87 14.78 -17.92
CA ILE A 381 -3.37 15.36 -16.66
C ILE A 381 -2.43 16.46 -16.18
N THR A 382 -1.13 16.20 -16.11
CA THR A 382 -0.13 17.17 -15.62
C THR A 382 -0.06 18.42 -16.47
N LYS A 383 -0.12 18.28 -17.80
CA LYS A 383 -0.08 19.42 -18.75
C LYS A 383 -1.43 20.10 -18.90
N GLY A 384 -2.53 19.36 -18.71
CA GLY A 384 -3.89 19.85 -18.90
C GLY A 384 -4.53 20.50 -17.67
N TRP A 385 -3.98 20.25 -16.46
CA TRP A 385 -4.59 20.72 -15.22
C TRP A 385 -4.78 22.25 -15.19
N ASP A 386 -3.74 23.01 -15.43
CA ASP A 386 -3.77 24.47 -15.42
C ASP A 386 -4.76 25.05 -16.44
N ALA A 387 -4.76 24.49 -17.66
CA ALA A 387 -5.61 24.98 -18.74
C ALA A 387 -7.08 24.60 -18.56
N THR A 388 -7.39 23.48 -17.93
CA THR A 388 -8.75 22.94 -17.82
C THR A 388 -9.37 23.26 -16.46
N VAL A 389 -8.67 22.98 -15.38
CA VAL A 389 -9.17 23.14 -13.99
C VAL A 389 -8.78 24.50 -13.42
N GLY A 390 -7.52 24.91 -13.62
CA GLY A 390 -7.05 26.26 -13.34
C GLY A 390 -6.95 26.60 -11.86
N VAL A 391 -6.66 25.62 -11.00
CA VAL A 391 -6.53 25.78 -9.54
C VAL A 391 -5.23 25.20 -9.06
N ASP A 392 -4.44 25.96 -8.30
CA ASP A 392 -3.23 25.48 -7.62
C ASP A 392 -3.58 24.74 -6.34
N VAL A 393 -3.05 23.55 -6.13
CA VAL A 393 -3.16 22.83 -4.86
C VAL A 393 -2.01 23.26 -3.95
N VAL A 394 -2.33 23.80 -2.80
CA VAL A 394 -1.35 24.27 -1.81
C VAL A 394 -1.00 23.12 -0.86
N VAL A 395 0.28 22.78 -0.78
CA VAL A 395 0.80 21.87 0.25
C VAL A 395 1.07 22.70 1.51
N PRO A 396 0.35 22.48 2.63
CA PRO A 396 0.64 23.18 3.88
C PRO A 396 2.05 22.82 4.37
N PRO A 397 2.78 23.75 4.98
CA PRO A 397 4.03 23.40 5.65
C PRO A 397 3.76 22.41 6.79
N GLU A 398 4.63 21.41 6.90
CA GLU A 398 4.59 20.40 7.97
C GLU A 398 4.84 21.01 9.36
#